data_bdb79dd92e767319d91fcf6bc3400ae2
#
_entry.id   bdb79dd92e767319d91fcf6bc3400ae2
#
_cell.length_a   1.000
_cell.length_b   1.000
_cell.length_c   1.000
_cell.angle_alpha   90.00
_cell.angle_beta   90.00
_cell.angle_gamma   90.00
#
_symmetry.space_group_name_H-M   'P 1'
#
loop_
_entity.id
_entity.type
_entity.pdbx_description
1 polymer ?
#
loop_
_entity_poly.entity_id
_entity_poly.type
_entity_poly.pdbx_seq_one_letter_code
_entity_poly.pdbx_strand_id
1 'polypeptide(L)'
;MIGNSFQLIIKRTLAHWRLLSAVVVGVVLASTIMASSVIFFDALRDVALQRALSSHEASEIDVLVEAGQIPTNEETHSTIVDAMDSEIVGKFSSFLDQSEYALKTWTFFVDLPAPLVPPDQCTCRTVIGQQPSGDEEVLIECDCRRVMMMTIPNQDERVEIIEGSVPSVSTETSSDDSFMIEAMLDAASAEMLSLSVGDIYPARPHWEDVHTRVDVLITGIYERKDPEADHWRIHNEAFGSRTETLQFARFVVPEKTITVGLGTYFPNMGSDYAWWLDVDPERIAASETEAIRNTIDATERELKAIVDGFLMRSDLPDVLRAFETDLFFNRLPMFIVLILIVLVVLYYVVTLSSLLVDAQRNEVGQLRTRGATSRQILAVFIIEAGLLALVATIIGPFNAMFGVGLIGVLPIYSELNSGDPL
;
A
#
# COMPACT_ATOMS: atom_id res chain seq x y z
N MET A 1 24.14 36.11 -47.96
CA MET A 1 24.50 34.78 -48.52
C MET A 1 23.58 33.63 -48.04
N ILE A 2 23.08 33.63 -46.84
CA ILE A 2 22.24 32.55 -46.27
C ILE A 2 20.86 32.44 -46.96
N GLY A 3 20.23 33.56 -47.36
CA GLY A 3 18.89 33.55 -47.97
C GLY A 3 18.82 32.89 -49.36
N ASN A 4 19.88 33.02 -50.17
CA ASN A 4 19.93 32.36 -51.49
C ASN A 4 20.17 30.85 -51.39
N SER A 5 20.84 30.41 -50.34
CA SER A 5 21.06 28.97 -50.08
C SER A 5 19.77 28.27 -49.69
N PHE A 6 18.89 28.93 -48.91
CA PHE A 6 17.60 28.38 -48.48
C PHE A 6 16.60 28.19 -49.62
N GLN A 7 16.53 29.18 -50.58
CA GLN A 7 15.71 29.05 -51.77
C GLN A 7 16.21 27.93 -52.72
N LEU A 8 17.51 27.71 -52.79
CA LEU A 8 18.11 26.62 -53.56
C LEU A 8 17.78 25.27 -52.96
N ILE A 9 17.82 25.15 -51.62
CA ILE A 9 17.45 23.93 -50.90
C ILE A 9 15.98 23.58 -51.17
N ILE A 10 15.05 24.54 -51.05
CA ILE A 10 13.62 24.32 -51.29
C ILE A 10 13.33 23.85 -52.72
N LYS A 11 13.93 24.52 -53.74
CA LYS A 11 13.74 24.13 -55.15
C LYS A 11 14.30 22.73 -55.44
N ARG A 12 15.40 22.36 -54.79
CA ARG A 12 16.04 21.06 -54.91
C ARG A 12 15.22 19.97 -54.27
N THR A 13 14.69 20.22 -53.06
CA THR A 13 13.78 19.33 -52.32
C THR A 13 12.53 19.03 -53.16
N LEU A 14 11.98 20.01 -53.84
CA LEU A 14 10.83 19.87 -54.72
C LEU A 14 11.14 19.05 -56.00
N ALA A 15 12.38 19.11 -56.52
CA ALA A 15 12.78 18.36 -57.72
C ALA A 15 12.92 16.84 -57.46
N HIS A 16 13.34 16.46 -56.25
CA HIS A 16 13.55 15.03 -55.85
C HIS A 16 12.56 14.58 -54.77
N TRP A 17 11.36 15.20 -54.72
CA TRP A 17 10.39 15.00 -53.64
C TRP A 17 10.03 13.51 -53.40
N ARG A 18 10.00 12.67 -54.46
CA ARG A 18 9.68 11.23 -54.33
C ARG A 18 10.71 10.43 -53.54
N LEU A 19 12.01 10.67 -53.75
CA LEU A 19 13.09 10.03 -53.01
C LEU A 19 13.20 10.58 -51.59
N LEU A 20 13.10 11.94 -51.47
CA LEU A 20 13.12 12.59 -50.15
C LEU A 20 11.91 12.18 -49.28
N SER A 21 10.71 12.07 -49.88
CA SER A 21 9.53 11.62 -49.14
C SER A 21 9.71 10.19 -48.63
N ALA A 22 10.33 9.28 -49.39
CA ALA A 22 10.64 7.94 -48.93
C ALA A 22 11.61 7.94 -47.74
N VAL A 23 12.64 8.81 -47.76
CA VAL A 23 13.56 8.96 -46.62
C VAL A 23 12.84 9.54 -45.41
N VAL A 24 12.02 10.60 -45.60
CA VAL A 24 11.22 11.23 -44.53
C VAL A 24 10.30 10.21 -43.88
N VAL A 25 9.52 9.47 -44.66
CA VAL A 25 8.61 8.46 -44.17
C VAL A 25 9.38 7.38 -43.42
N GLY A 26 10.52 6.90 -43.91
CA GLY A 26 11.35 5.93 -43.24
C GLY A 26 11.89 6.40 -41.88
N VAL A 27 12.38 7.64 -41.81
CA VAL A 27 12.92 8.22 -40.56
C VAL A 27 11.79 8.53 -39.58
N VAL A 28 10.62 9.00 -40.05
CA VAL A 28 9.43 9.21 -39.21
C VAL A 28 8.92 7.89 -38.65
N LEU A 29 8.80 6.84 -39.47
CA LEU A 29 8.41 5.51 -39.01
C LEU A 29 9.39 4.98 -37.97
N ALA A 30 10.68 5.13 -38.21
CA ALA A 30 11.72 4.74 -37.27
C ALA A 30 11.57 5.47 -35.93
N SER A 31 11.42 6.79 -35.97
CA SER A 31 11.21 7.62 -34.79
C SER A 31 9.91 7.24 -34.06
N THR A 32 8.84 6.96 -34.81
CA THR A 32 7.54 6.51 -34.26
C THR A 32 7.69 5.18 -33.54
N ILE A 33 8.33 4.18 -34.15
CA ILE A 33 8.53 2.85 -33.53
C ILE A 33 9.37 2.93 -32.26
N MET A 34 10.46 3.73 -32.30
CA MET A 34 11.30 3.93 -31.12
C MET A 34 10.53 4.63 -29.99
N ALA A 35 9.78 5.68 -30.29
CA ALA A 35 8.97 6.38 -29.30
C ALA A 35 7.81 5.51 -28.77
N SER A 36 7.13 4.76 -29.65
CA SER A 36 6.07 3.81 -29.27
C SER A 36 6.59 2.74 -28.33
N SER A 37 7.81 2.23 -28.55
CA SER A 37 8.39 1.23 -27.67
C SER A 37 8.56 1.75 -26.26
N VAL A 38 9.04 2.98 -26.09
CA VAL A 38 9.25 3.57 -24.75
C VAL A 38 7.90 3.80 -24.04
N ILE A 39 6.92 4.40 -24.73
CA ILE A 39 5.60 4.69 -24.18
C ILE A 39 4.87 3.39 -23.81
N PHE A 40 4.94 2.40 -24.69
CA PHE A 40 4.32 1.09 -24.46
C PHE A 40 4.92 0.36 -23.26
N PHE A 41 6.23 0.48 -23.07
CA PHE A 41 6.91 -0.10 -21.89
C PHE A 41 6.47 0.55 -20.59
N ASP A 42 6.31 1.85 -20.61
CA ASP A 42 5.89 2.60 -19.42
C ASP A 42 4.45 2.21 -19.03
N ALA A 43 3.54 2.19 -20.01
CA ALA A 43 2.16 1.74 -19.80
C ALA A 43 2.06 0.27 -19.34
N LEU A 44 2.86 -0.63 -19.93
CA LEU A 44 2.89 -2.04 -19.53
C LEU A 44 3.39 -2.25 -18.11
N ARG A 45 4.28 -1.39 -17.66
CA ARG A 45 4.83 -1.41 -16.32
C ARG A 45 3.76 -1.10 -15.27
N ASP A 46 2.92 -0.07 -15.51
CA ASP A 46 1.84 0.28 -14.60
C ASP A 46 0.75 -0.81 -14.57
N VAL A 47 0.35 -1.35 -15.73
CA VAL A 47 -0.60 -2.48 -15.79
C VAL A 47 -0.04 -3.72 -15.08
N ALA A 48 1.24 -4.01 -15.23
CA ALA A 48 1.88 -5.15 -14.57
C ALA A 48 1.91 -4.97 -13.05
N LEU A 49 2.14 -3.74 -12.55
CA LEU A 49 2.09 -3.43 -11.13
C LEU A 49 0.68 -3.61 -10.58
N GLN A 50 -0.33 -3.02 -11.25
CA GLN A 50 -1.72 -3.13 -10.82
C GLN A 50 -2.16 -4.60 -10.77
N ARG A 51 -1.73 -5.41 -11.74
CA ARG A 51 -2.00 -6.84 -11.73
C ARG A 51 -1.27 -7.57 -10.59
N ALA A 52 -0.04 -7.21 -10.29
CA ALA A 52 0.71 -7.79 -9.19
C ALA A 52 0.01 -7.47 -7.85
N LEU A 53 -0.37 -6.20 -7.64
CA LEU A 53 -1.08 -5.78 -6.43
C LEU A 53 -2.48 -6.43 -6.34
N SER A 54 -3.27 -6.43 -7.42
CA SER A 54 -4.61 -7.03 -7.43
C SER A 54 -4.63 -8.56 -7.36
N SER A 55 -3.49 -9.24 -7.47
CA SER A 55 -3.38 -10.69 -7.27
C SER A 55 -3.29 -11.07 -5.80
N HIS A 56 -3.09 -10.12 -4.92
CA HIS A 56 -3.09 -10.26 -3.47
C HIS A 56 -4.41 -9.79 -2.87
N GLU A 57 -4.78 -10.32 -1.73
CA GLU A 57 -5.92 -9.79 -0.97
C GLU A 57 -5.57 -8.40 -0.42
N ALA A 58 -6.56 -7.50 -0.30
CA ALA A 58 -6.33 -6.16 0.27
C ALA A 58 -5.67 -6.27 1.65
N SER A 59 -6.12 -7.24 2.44
CA SER A 59 -5.58 -7.56 3.76
C SER A 59 -4.08 -7.88 3.79
N GLU A 60 -3.48 -8.39 2.73
CA GLU A 60 -2.05 -8.68 2.63
C GLU A 60 -1.23 -7.43 2.30
N ILE A 61 -1.83 -6.52 1.52
CA ILE A 61 -1.18 -5.28 1.06
C ILE A 61 -1.24 -4.19 2.14
N ASP A 62 -2.32 -4.14 2.90
CA ASP A 62 -2.50 -3.19 3.99
C ASP A 62 -1.38 -3.27 5.02
N VAL A 63 -1.16 -2.16 5.71
CA VAL A 63 -0.13 -2.10 6.75
C VAL A 63 -0.79 -2.14 8.11
N LEU A 64 -0.51 -3.18 8.89
CA LEU A 64 -0.89 -3.32 10.28
C LEU A 64 0.32 -3.02 11.17
N VAL A 65 0.19 -2.00 12.01
CA VAL A 65 1.25 -1.58 12.93
C VAL A 65 0.81 -1.85 14.36
N GLU A 66 1.68 -2.44 15.16
CA GLU A 66 1.48 -2.70 16.57
C GLU A 66 2.57 -2.01 17.40
N ALA A 67 2.17 -1.43 18.53
CA ALA A 67 3.08 -0.91 19.53
C ALA A 67 2.60 -1.37 20.91
N GLY A 68 3.43 -2.12 21.62
CA GLY A 68 3.03 -2.77 22.85
C GLY A 68 3.70 -2.17 24.09
N GLN A 69 3.10 -2.46 25.27
CA GLN A 69 3.64 -2.10 26.58
C GLN A 69 3.82 -0.60 26.81
N ILE A 70 2.99 0.23 26.20
CA ILE A 70 3.04 1.69 26.33
C ILE A 70 2.39 2.11 27.66
N PRO A 71 3.04 2.90 28.52
CA PRO A 71 2.42 3.41 29.75
C PRO A 71 1.10 4.12 29.46
N THR A 72 0.04 3.72 30.20
CA THR A 72 -1.31 4.23 29.95
C THR A 72 -1.53 5.55 30.69
N ASN A 73 -1.33 6.66 30.00
CA ASN A 73 -1.67 8.01 30.48
C ASN A 73 -1.89 8.94 29.28
N GLU A 74 -2.59 10.05 29.50
CA GLU A 74 -3.00 10.98 28.45
C GLU A 74 -1.80 11.62 27.72
N GLU A 75 -0.71 11.95 28.43
CA GLU A 75 0.49 12.56 27.84
C GLU A 75 1.21 11.59 26.89
N THR A 76 1.42 10.36 27.34
CA THR A 76 2.05 9.32 26.51
C THR A 76 1.16 8.94 25.33
N HIS A 77 -0.16 8.84 25.56
CA HIS A 77 -1.13 8.58 24.51
C HIS A 77 -1.07 9.63 23.40
N SER A 78 -1.19 10.92 23.74
CA SER A 78 -1.12 11.99 22.73
C SER A 78 0.22 11.99 22.00
N THR A 79 1.32 11.80 22.73
CA THR A 79 2.66 11.76 22.13
C THR A 79 2.81 10.63 21.12
N ILE A 80 2.29 9.43 21.42
CA ILE A 80 2.44 8.28 20.54
C ILE A 80 1.54 8.39 19.31
N VAL A 81 0.29 8.85 19.49
CA VAL A 81 -0.63 9.08 18.38
C VAL A 81 -0.10 10.15 17.44
N ASP A 82 0.35 11.30 17.97
CA ASP A 82 0.93 12.36 17.15
C ASP A 82 2.21 11.90 16.41
N ALA A 83 3.06 11.12 17.08
CA ALA A 83 4.26 10.56 16.46
C ALA A 83 3.90 9.58 15.32
N MET A 84 2.94 8.70 15.54
CA MET A 84 2.51 7.75 14.53
C MET A 84 1.83 8.44 13.34
N ASP A 85 1.00 9.46 13.59
CA ASP A 85 0.36 10.24 12.54
C ASP A 85 1.40 10.98 11.70
N SER A 86 2.43 11.56 12.32
CA SER A 86 3.47 12.27 11.56
C SER A 86 4.44 11.33 10.84
N GLU A 87 4.89 10.25 11.50
CA GLU A 87 5.96 9.39 11.00
C GLU A 87 5.46 8.29 10.05
N ILE A 88 4.24 7.78 10.25
CA ILE A 88 3.68 6.74 9.39
C ILE A 88 2.64 7.35 8.46
N VAL A 89 1.52 7.85 8.99
CA VAL A 89 0.41 8.32 8.16
C VAL A 89 0.85 9.46 7.25
N GLY A 90 1.66 10.39 7.78
CA GLY A 90 2.22 11.49 6.99
C GLY A 90 3.14 11.04 5.87
N LYS A 91 4.06 10.09 6.13
CA LYS A 91 5.01 9.57 5.14
C LYS A 91 4.33 8.65 4.09
N PHE A 92 3.27 7.95 4.46
CA PHE A 92 2.56 7.00 3.60
C PHE A 92 1.32 7.60 2.92
N SER A 93 0.99 8.86 3.22
CA SER A 93 -0.22 9.55 2.72
C SER A 93 -0.41 9.52 1.20
N SER A 94 0.68 9.36 0.42
CA SER A 94 0.61 9.29 -1.04
C SER A 94 -0.10 8.04 -1.57
N PHE A 95 -0.08 6.95 -0.81
CA PHE A 95 -0.65 5.66 -1.22
C PHE A 95 -1.67 5.08 -0.23
N LEU A 96 -2.01 5.83 0.85
CA LEU A 96 -3.05 5.42 1.78
C LEU A 96 -4.41 6.01 1.38
N ASP A 97 -5.48 5.23 1.56
CA ASP A 97 -6.85 5.71 1.51
C ASP A 97 -7.34 6.14 2.90
N GLN A 98 -7.19 5.28 3.89
CA GLN A 98 -7.62 5.51 5.25
C GLN A 98 -6.56 5.07 6.27
N SER A 99 -6.64 5.62 7.48
CA SER A 99 -5.85 5.18 8.61
C SER A 99 -6.70 5.21 9.87
N GLU A 100 -6.61 4.17 10.68
CA GLU A 100 -7.33 4.07 11.93
C GLU A 100 -6.49 3.41 12.99
N TYR A 101 -6.75 3.74 14.26
CA TYR A 101 -6.11 3.09 15.37
C TYR A 101 -7.09 2.68 16.46
N ALA A 102 -6.68 1.71 17.23
CA ALA A 102 -7.34 1.33 18.46
C ALA A 102 -6.29 1.02 19.53
N LEU A 103 -6.73 1.05 20.76
CA LEU A 103 -5.91 0.66 21.90
C LEU A 103 -6.63 -0.39 22.74
N LYS A 104 -5.84 -1.26 23.39
CA LYS A 104 -6.33 -2.20 24.39
C LYS A 104 -5.47 -2.15 25.64
N THR A 105 -6.07 -2.46 26.79
CA THR A 105 -5.35 -2.61 28.06
C THR A 105 -4.65 -3.96 28.15
N TRP A 106 -3.78 -4.09 29.13
CA TRP A 106 -3.37 -5.40 29.63
C TRP A 106 -4.57 -6.20 30.13
N THR A 107 -4.35 -7.49 30.35
CA THR A 107 -5.39 -8.44 30.72
C THR A 107 -5.83 -8.26 32.17
N PHE A 108 -7.15 -8.23 32.38
CA PHE A 108 -7.78 -8.32 33.67
C PHE A 108 -8.38 -9.71 33.87
N PHE A 109 -8.58 -10.10 35.12
CA PHE A 109 -9.21 -11.36 35.52
C PHE A 109 -10.48 -11.10 36.30
N VAL A 110 -11.38 -12.09 36.34
CA VAL A 110 -12.58 -12.03 37.17
C VAL A 110 -12.21 -12.04 38.65
N ASP A 111 -12.77 -11.11 39.40
CA ASP A 111 -12.73 -11.18 40.87
C ASP A 111 -13.85 -12.09 41.37
N LEU A 112 -13.54 -13.37 41.62
CA LEU A 112 -14.48 -14.32 42.17
C LEU A 112 -14.53 -14.17 43.70
N PRO A 113 -15.75 -14.27 44.35
CA PRO A 113 -15.85 -14.31 45.79
C PRO A 113 -15.08 -15.53 46.37
N ALA A 114 -14.42 -15.34 47.51
CA ALA A 114 -13.57 -16.35 48.14
C ALA A 114 -14.30 -17.67 48.45
N PRO A 115 -13.60 -18.82 48.40
CA PRO A 115 -12.15 -18.99 48.35
C PRO A 115 -11.60 -18.94 46.96
N LEU A 116 -10.72 -17.97 46.73
CA LEU A 116 -10.17 -17.67 45.44
C LEU A 116 -9.00 -18.57 45.08
N VAL A 117 -8.99 -19.09 43.88
CA VAL A 117 -7.78 -19.58 43.25
C VAL A 117 -7.02 -18.30 42.81
N PRO A 118 -5.75 -18.08 43.23
CA PRO A 118 -4.96 -16.94 42.79
C PRO A 118 -4.92 -16.85 41.28
N PRO A 119 -4.80 -15.64 40.69
CA PRO A 119 -4.77 -15.44 39.24
C PRO A 119 -3.68 -16.22 38.48
N ASP A 120 -2.60 -16.56 39.19
CA ASP A 120 -1.50 -17.42 38.73
C ASP A 120 -1.83 -18.90 38.68
N GLN A 121 -2.96 -19.32 39.24
CA GLN A 121 -3.46 -20.69 39.22
C GLN A 121 -4.74 -20.83 38.40
N CYS A 122 -4.69 -20.35 37.16
CA CYS A 122 -5.67 -20.80 36.16
C CYS A 122 -5.63 -22.32 36.12
N THR A 123 -6.71 -22.98 36.51
CA THR A 123 -6.81 -24.45 36.40
C THR A 123 -6.94 -24.81 34.93
N CYS A 124 -5.79 -24.99 34.28
CA CYS A 124 -5.78 -25.62 32.99
C CYS A 124 -5.91 -27.15 33.17
N ARG A 125 -6.92 -27.73 32.56
CA ARG A 125 -7.04 -29.19 32.49
C ARG A 125 -6.67 -29.66 31.08
N THR A 126 -5.92 -30.76 31.05
CA THR A 126 -5.65 -31.45 29.80
C THR A 126 -6.90 -32.24 29.41
N VAL A 127 -7.52 -31.88 28.30
CA VAL A 127 -8.65 -32.61 27.72
C VAL A 127 -8.13 -33.37 26.51
N ILE A 128 -8.43 -34.69 26.46
CA ILE A 128 -8.10 -35.49 25.29
C ILE A 128 -9.27 -35.35 24.32
N GLY A 129 -9.06 -34.60 23.24
CA GLY A 129 -9.99 -34.50 22.12
C GLY A 129 -9.72 -35.63 21.11
N GLN A 130 -10.75 -36.15 20.46
CA GLN A 130 -10.62 -37.06 19.33
C GLN A 130 -10.86 -36.23 18.04
N GLN A 131 -9.87 -36.14 17.17
CA GLN A 131 -10.07 -35.63 15.82
C GLN A 131 -10.88 -36.64 14.98
N PRO A 132 -11.57 -36.16 13.91
CA PRO A 132 -12.26 -37.05 12.96
C PRO A 132 -11.33 -38.07 12.29
N SER A 133 -10.02 -37.85 12.32
CA SER A 133 -8.98 -38.78 11.86
C SER A 133 -8.70 -39.93 12.79
N GLY A 134 -9.24 -39.93 14.03
CA GLY A 134 -9.01 -40.94 15.04
C GLY A 134 -7.76 -40.75 15.90
N ASP A 135 -7.00 -39.70 15.69
CA ASP A 135 -5.83 -39.35 16.50
C ASP A 135 -6.26 -38.60 17.77
N GLU A 136 -5.59 -38.89 18.88
CA GLU A 136 -5.80 -38.20 20.15
C GLU A 136 -5.08 -36.85 20.12
N GLU A 137 -5.83 -35.74 20.16
CA GLU A 137 -5.28 -34.40 20.34
C GLU A 137 -5.35 -33.99 21.80
N VAL A 138 -4.20 -33.57 22.33
CA VAL A 138 -4.11 -33.08 23.70
C VAL A 138 -4.48 -31.59 23.68
N LEU A 139 -5.71 -31.27 24.05
CA LEU A 139 -6.19 -29.92 24.25
C LEU A 139 -5.97 -29.48 25.69
N ILE A 140 -5.38 -28.31 25.88
CA ILE A 140 -5.28 -27.68 27.21
C ILE A 140 -6.43 -26.71 27.35
N GLU A 141 -7.45 -27.09 28.09
CA GLU A 141 -8.59 -26.24 28.39
C GLU A 141 -8.32 -25.45 29.67
N CYS A 142 -8.19 -24.15 29.59
CA CYS A 142 -7.93 -23.28 30.74
C CYS A 142 -9.20 -22.48 31.06
N ASP A 143 -9.76 -22.70 32.27
CA ASP A 143 -10.90 -21.93 32.77
C ASP A 143 -10.43 -20.62 33.43
N CYS A 144 -9.86 -19.76 32.59
CA CYS A 144 -9.45 -18.42 33.00
C CYS A 144 -10.29 -17.41 32.23
N ARG A 145 -11.30 -16.88 32.89
CA ARG A 145 -12.10 -15.79 32.35
C ARG A 145 -11.27 -14.53 32.34
N ARG A 146 -10.60 -14.31 31.22
CA ARG A 146 -9.75 -13.13 30.96
C ARG A 146 -10.52 -12.10 30.19
N VAL A 147 -10.38 -10.87 30.60
CA VAL A 147 -10.99 -9.74 29.89
C VAL A 147 -9.93 -8.70 29.55
N MET A 148 -10.15 -8.01 28.46
CA MET A 148 -9.39 -6.81 28.09
C MET A 148 -10.36 -5.70 27.76
N MET A 149 -9.97 -4.49 28.07
CA MET A 149 -10.70 -3.29 27.69
C MET A 149 -10.08 -2.73 26.42
N MET A 150 -10.89 -2.36 25.43
CA MET A 150 -10.40 -1.87 24.16
C MET A 150 -11.32 -0.81 23.57
N THR A 151 -10.80 -0.09 22.59
CA THR A 151 -11.58 0.87 21.79
C THR A 151 -11.97 0.29 20.45
N ILE A 152 -13.08 0.76 19.88
CA ILE A 152 -13.43 0.55 18.48
C ILE A 152 -13.48 1.93 17.82
N PRO A 153 -12.63 2.20 16.80
CA PRO A 153 -12.72 3.44 16.04
C PRO A 153 -14.04 3.49 15.27
N ASN A 154 -14.63 4.69 15.13
CA ASN A 154 -15.89 4.91 14.39
C ASN A 154 -17.01 3.92 14.79
N GLN A 155 -17.13 3.62 16.07
CA GLN A 155 -18.04 2.59 16.59
C GLN A 155 -19.49 2.75 16.11
N ASP A 156 -20.01 3.96 15.97
CA ASP A 156 -21.41 4.23 15.53
C ASP A 156 -21.68 3.69 14.12
N GLU A 157 -20.67 3.68 13.26
CA GLU A 157 -20.77 3.17 11.90
C GLU A 157 -20.60 1.66 11.82
N ARG A 158 -19.82 1.06 12.73
CA ARG A 158 -19.32 -0.31 12.65
C ARG A 158 -20.05 -1.33 13.49
N VAL A 159 -20.71 -0.87 14.55
CA VAL A 159 -21.46 -1.77 15.41
C VAL A 159 -22.95 -1.42 15.42
N GLU A 160 -23.77 -2.44 15.67
CA GLU A 160 -25.18 -2.31 15.94
C GLU A 160 -25.44 -2.66 17.41
N ILE A 161 -26.02 -1.72 18.14
CA ILE A 161 -26.40 -1.95 19.54
C ILE A 161 -27.67 -2.77 19.55
N ILE A 162 -27.58 -4.02 20.08
CA ILE A 162 -28.71 -4.93 20.19
C ILE A 162 -29.52 -4.61 21.45
N GLU A 163 -28.82 -4.32 22.56
CA GLU A 163 -29.44 -4.06 23.86
C GLU A 163 -28.65 -2.96 24.58
N GLY A 164 -29.34 -2.06 25.29
CA GLY A 164 -28.73 -1.02 26.09
C GLY A 164 -28.27 0.21 25.32
N SER A 165 -27.12 0.74 25.67
CA SER A 165 -26.55 1.97 25.10
C SER A 165 -25.03 1.97 25.06
N VAL A 166 -24.45 2.90 24.30
CA VAL A 166 -23.01 3.15 24.24
C VAL A 166 -22.49 3.60 25.62
N PRO A 167 -21.33 3.10 26.07
CA PRO A 167 -20.75 3.49 27.35
C PRO A 167 -20.33 4.94 27.39
N SER A 168 -20.53 5.59 28.55
CA SER A 168 -20.07 6.96 28.82
C SER A 168 -18.62 6.98 29.29
N VAL A 169 -17.98 8.15 29.15
CA VAL A 169 -16.59 8.33 29.63
C VAL A 169 -16.56 8.34 31.15
N SER A 170 -15.73 7.47 31.75
CA SER A 170 -15.52 7.36 33.20
C SER A 170 -14.09 7.75 33.53
N THR A 171 -13.90 8.89 34.19
CA THR A 171 -12.56 9.43 34.56
C THR A 171 -12.40 9.70 36.05
N GLU A 172 -13.47 9.62 36.85
CA GLU A 172 -13.46 9.96 38.27
C GLU A 172 -13.69 8.72 39.13
N THR A 173 -12.94 8.59 40.21
CA THR A 173 -13.12 7.53 41.21
C THR A 173 -14.33 7.85 42.09
N SER A 174 -15.15 6.85 42.37
CA SER A 174 -16.26 7.00 43.31
C SER A 174 -15.77 7.25 44.74
N SER A 175 -16.61 7.89 45.58
CA SER A 175 -16.25 8.24 46.97
C SER A 175 -15.92 7.06 47.90
N ASP A 176 -16.14 5.82 47.46
CA ASP A 176 -15.95 4.58 48.20
C ASP A 176 -14.67 3.82 47.82
N ASP A 177 -13.67 4.48 47.28
CA ASP A 177 -12.38 3.88 46.88
C ASP A 177 -12.54 2.76 45.82
N SER A 178 -13.70 2.70 45.14
CA SER A 178 -13.98 1.83 43.99
C SER A 178 -14.04 2.64 42.73
N PHE A 179 -13.35 2.16 41.70
CA PHE A 179 -13.45 2.76 40.36
C PHE A 179 -14.45 1.98 39.52
N MET A 180 -15.49 2.68 39.06
CA MET A 180 -16.51 2.08 38.19
C MET A 180 -16.39 2.67 36.79
N ILE A 181 -16.42 1.79 35.80
CA ILE A 181 -16.42 2.17 34.39
C ILE A 181 -17.62 1.55 33.70
N GLU A 182 -18.07 2.18 32.62
CA GLU A 182 -19.08 1.67 31.71
C GLU A 182 -18.43 0.96 30.52
N ALA A 183 -19.00 -0.18 30.09
CA ALA A 183 -18.53 -0.93 28.94
C ALA A 183 -19.68 -1.54 28.16
N MET A 184 -19.47 -1.79 26.88
CA MET A 184 -20.31 -2.66 26.07
C MET A 184 -19.55 -3.92 25.63
N LEU A 185 -20.31 -5.01 25.38
CA LEU A 185 -19.79 -6.31 25.01
C LEU A 185 -20.31 -6.73 23.64
N ASP A 186 -19.51 -7.44 22.86
CA ASP A 186 -20.07 -8.22 21.76
C ASP A 186 -20.97 -9.37 22.28
N ALA A 187 -21.96 -9.75 21.47
CA ALA A 187 -22.96 -10.76 21.87
C ALA A 187 -22.31 -12.09 22.27
N ALA A 188 -21.22 -12.51 21.62
CA ALA A 188 -20.51 -13.74 21.96
C ALA A 188 -19.77 -13.65 23.31
N SER A 189 -19.15 -12.51 23.61
CA SER A 189 -18.54 -12.25 24.92
C SER A 189 -19.57 -12.19 26.04
N ALA A 190 -20.74 -11.57 25.78
CA ALA A 190 -21.83 -11.53 26.73
C ALA A 190 -22.37 -12.94 27.08
N GLU A 191 -22.56 -13.78 26.05
CA GLU A 191 -22.96 -15.19 26.25
C GLU A 191 -21.90 -15.98 27.01
N MET A 192 -20.62 -15.86 26.63
CA MET A 192 -19.49 -16.54 27.25
C MET A 192 -19.36 -16.24 28.75
N LEU A 193 -19.56 -14.96 29.13
CA LEU A 193 -19.48 -14.50 30.51
C LEU A 193 -20.82 -14.62 31.25
N SER A 194 -21.92 -14.92 30.54
CA SER A 194 -23.29 -14.91 31.07
C SER A 194 -23.66 -13.54 31.68
N LEU A 195 -23.34 -12.45 30.98
CA LEU A 195 -23.60 -11.09 31.40
C LEU A 195 -24.74 -10.47 30.58
N SER A 196 -25.52 -9.64 31.24
CA SER A 196 -26.62 -8.86 30.67
C SER A 196 -26.42 -7.36 30.92
N VAL A 197 -27.15 -6.52 30.19
CA VAL A 197 -27.15 -5.06 30.44
C VAL A 197 -27.59 -4.77 31.87
N GLY A 198 -26.83 -3.96 32.60
CA GLY A 198 -27.02 -3.62 33.99
C GLY A 198 -26.21 -4.45 34.96
N ASP A 199 -25.59 -5.55 34.54
CA ASP A 199 -24.70 -6.35 35.39
C ASP A 199 -23.37 -5.62 35.64
N ILE A 200 -22.79 -5.87 36.81
CA ILE A 200 -21.47 -5.35 37.18
C ILE A 200 -20.48 -6.50 37.18
N TYR A 201 -19.42 -6.35 36.39
CA TYR A 201 -18.33 -7.31 36.30
C TYR A 201 -17.13 -6.80 37.10
N PRO A 202 -16.72 -7.46 38.19
CA PRO A 202 -15.54 -7.09 38.95
C PRO A 202 -14.29 -7.57 38.21
N ALA A 203 -13.47 -6.66 37.69
CA ALA A 203 -12.23 -6.95 37.00
C ALA A 203 -11.03 -6.59 37.85
N ARG A 204 -10.07 -7.51 37.94
CA ARG A 204 -8.84 -7.36 38.72
C ARG A 204 -7.61 -7.40 37.82
N PRO A 205 -6.70 -6.44 37.95
CA PRO A 205 -5.43 -6.48 37.24
C PRO A 205 -4.49 -7.54 37.84
N HIS A 206 -3.63 -8.12 37.02
CA HIS A 206 -2.65 -9.13 37.50
C HIS A 206 -1.34 -8.47 38.00
N TRP A 207 -1.15 -7.18 37.79
CA TRP A 207 0.07 -6.42 38.13
C TRP A 207 -0.06 -5.56 39.39
N GLU A 208 -1.24 -5.53 40.03
CA GLU A 208 -1.51 -4.77 41.26
C GLU A 208 -1.85 -5.67 42.41
N ASP A 209 -1.97 -5.08 43.61
CA ASP A 209 -2.33 -5.80 44.82
C ASP A 209 -3.70 -6.47 44.73
N VAL A 210 -3.86 -7.61 45.45
CA VAL A 210 -5.04 -8.47 45.46
C VAL A 210 -6.36 -7.73 45.81
N HIS A 211 -6.26 -6.56 46.41
CA HIS A 211 -7.45 -5.78 46.84
C HIS A 211 -7.88 -4.74 45.81
N THR A 212 -7.04 -4.42 44.81
CA THR A 212 -7.37 -3.40 43.83
C THR A 212 -8.20 -3.99 42.69
N ARG A 213 -9.37 -3.42 42.42
CA ARG A 213 -10.26 -3.85 41.33
C ARG A 213 -10.95 -2.68 40.66
N VAL A 214 -11.45 -2.90 39.47
CA VAL A 214 -12.37 -2.01 38.79
C VAL A 214 -13.70 -2.70 38.56
N ASP A 215 -14.79 -2.06 38.88
CA ASP A 215 -16.15 -2.56 38.66
C ASP A 215 -16.62 -2.06 37.29
N VAL A 216 -16.92 -3.00 36.37
CA VAL A 216 -17.34 -2.70 35.01
C VAL A 216 -18.83 -2.88 34.88
N LEU A 217 -19.58 -1.78 34.73
CA LEU A 217 -21.00 -1.79 34.46
C LEU A 217 -21.24 -2.06 32.96
N ILE A 218 -21.98 -3.10 32.65
CA ILE A 218 -22.36 -3.41 31.28
C ILE A 218 -23.55 -2.54 30.88
N THR A 219 -23.30 -1.59 29.96
CA THR A 219 -24.30 -0.65 29.49
C THR A 219 -24.91 -1.03 28.14
N GLY A 220 -24.24 -1.88 27.37
CA GLY A 220 -24.74 -2.32 26.07
C GLY A 220 -24.17 -3.64 25.58
N ILE A 221 -24.93 -4.27 24.70
CA ILE A 221 -24.51 -5.45 23.93
C ILE A 221 -24.60 -5.09 22.46
N TYR A 222 -23.57 -5.42 21.68
CA TYR A 222 -23.48 -5.07 20.27
C TYR A 222 -23.16 -6.27 19.37
N GLU A 223 -23.47 -6.13 18.10
CA GLU A 223 -22.95 -6.97 17.00
C GLU A 223 -22.18 -6.13 15.99
N ARG A 224 -21.24 -6.78 15.31
CA ARG A 224 -20.47 -6.17 14.22
C ARG A 224 -21.33 -6.10 12.96
N LYS A 225 -21.45 -4.93 12.32
CA LYS A 225 -22.25 -4.76 11.09
C LYS A 225 -21.70 -5.52 9.90
N ASP A 226 -20.42 -5.55 9.73
CA ASP A 226 -19.71 -6.31 8.70
C ASP A 226 -18.49 -7.01 9.31
N PRO A 227 -18.66 -8.24 9.82
CA PRO A 227 -17.60 -8.94 10.56
C PRO A 227 -16.35 -9.28 9.72
N GLU A 228 -16.50 -9.36 8.40
CA GLU A 228 -15.42 -9.71 7.46
C GLU A 228 -14.68 -8.48 6.92
N ALA A 229 -15.11 -7.27 7.24
CA ALA A 229 -14.48 -6.04 6.75
C ALA A 229 -13.05 -5.86 7.29
N ASP A 230 -12.15 -5.35 6.45
CA ASP A 230 -10.72 -5.23 6.73
C ASP A 230 -10.41 -4.35 7.95
N HIS A 231 -11.25 -3.37 8.27
CA HIS A 231 -11.07 -2.55 9.47
C HIS A 231 -11.11 -3.35 10.80
N TRP A 232 -11.66 -4.57 10.80
CA TRP A 232 -11.61 -5.45 11.97
C TRP A 232 -10.26 -6.13 12.19
N ARG A 233 -9.30 -5.97 11.31
CA ARG A 233 -7.96 -6.55 11.43
C ARG A 233 -7.24 -6.14 12.72
N ILE A 234 -7.39 -4.89 13.16
CA ILE A 234 -6.88 -4.45 14.47
C ILE A 234 -7.36 -5.41 15.57
N HIS A 235 -8.67 -5.70 15.60
CA HIS A 235 -9.28 -6.50 16.64
C HIS A 235 -9.09 -8.01 16.46
N ASN A 236 -9.02 -8.47 15.22
CA ASN A 236 -8.88 -9.89 14.91
C ASN A 236 -7.42 -10.35 14.94
N GLU A 237 -6.49 -9.56 14.43
CA GLU A 237 -5.07 -9.91 14.31
C GLU A 237 -4.23 -9.31 15.43
N ALA A 238 -4.21 -7.98 15.59
CA ALA A 238 -3.37 -7.32 16.58
C ALA A 238 -3.85 -7.56 18.02
N PHE A 239 -5.17 -7.51 18.24
CA PHE A 239 -5.78 -7.73 19.55
C PHE A 239 -6.36 -9.13 19.72
N GLY A 240 -6.29 -9.95 18.67
CA GLY A 240 -6.72 -11.33 18.70
C GLY A 240 -5.89 -12.21 19.63
N SER A 241 -6.44 -13.35 20.01
CA SER A 241 -5.68 -14.36 20.71
C SER A 241 -4.76 -15.10 19.73
N ARG A 242 -3.48 -15.16 20.03
CA ARG A 242 -2.50 -15.92 19.25
C ARG A 242 -2.64 -17.45 19.44
N THR A 243 -3.49 -17.87 20.35
CA THR A 243 -3.77 -19.28 20.66
C THR A 243 -5.27 -19.50 20.72
N GLU A 244 -5.80 -20.45 19.97
CA GLU A 244 -7.23 -20.83 19.95
C GLU A 244 -7.76 -21.24 21.34
N THR A 245 -6.87 -21.62 22.23
CA THR A 245 -7.20 -22.09 23.60
C THR A 245 -7.43 -20.97 24.61
N LEU A 246 -7.09 -19.70 24.28
CA LEU A 246 -7.25 -18.57 25.19
C LEU A 246 -8.37 -17.64 24.66
N GLN A 247 -9.57 -17.84 25.20
CA GLN A 247 -10.70 -16.94 24.93
C GLN A 247 -10.62 -15.72 25.84
N PHE A 248 -10.66 -14.53 25.22
CA PHE A 248 -10.71 -13.26 25.91
C PHE A 248 -12.06 -12.59 25.64
N ALA A 249 -12.77 -12.21 26.70
CA ALA A 249 -13.89 -11.31 26.55
C ALA A 249 -13.38 -9.88 26.32
N ARG A 250 -14.03 -9.16 25.43
CA ARG A 250 -13.63 -7.84 24.99
C ARG A 250 -14.63 -6.81 25.48
N PHE A 251 -14.22 -5.99 26.42
CA PHE A 251 -15.00 -4.86 26.91
C PHE A 251 -14.65 -3.63 26.11
N VAL A 252 -15.60 -3.11 25.36
CA VAL A 252 -15.42 -1.89 24.59
C VAL A 252 -15.77 -0.71 25.48
N VAL A 253 -14.81 0.19 25.66
CA VAL A 253 -14.90 1.37 26.50
C VAL A 253 -14.43 2.61 25.72
N PRO A 254 -14.85 3.81 26.13
CA PRO A 254 -14.33 5.04 25.53
C PRO A 254 -12.82 5.20 25.77
N GLU A 255 -12.11 5.74 24.79
CA GLU A 255 -10.65 5.93 24.85
C GLU A 255 -10.20 6.69 26.09
N LYS A 256 -10.87 7.78 26.45
CA LYS A 256 -10.58 8.55 27.67
C LYS A 256 -10.80 7.77 28.95
N THR A 257 -11.66 6.80 28.95
CA THR A 257 -11.82 5.87 30.09
C THR A 257 -10.56 5.05 30.29
N ILE A 258 -9.88 4.62 29.20
CA ILE A 258 -8.61 3.92 29.29
C ILE A 258 -7.48 4.88 29.64
N THR A 259 -7.27 5.92 28.85
CA THR A 259 -6.07 6.77 28.93
C THR A 259 -6.04 7.69 30.15
N VAL A 260 -7.20 8.20 30.58
CA VAL A 260 -7.33 9.08 31.74
C VAL A 260 -7.84 8.30 32.96
N GLY A 261 -8.99 7.64 32.85
CA GLY A 261 -9.62 6.95 33.96
C GLY A 261 -8.78 5.82 34.52
N LEU A 262 -8.61 4.76 33.74
CA LEU A 262 -7.82 3.58 34.14
C LEU A 262 -6.35 3.92 34.31
N GLY A 263 -5.78 4.77 33.43
CA GLY A 263 -4.38 5.19 33.54
C GLY A 263 -4.05 5.97 34.82
N THR A 264 -4.99 6.75 35.35
CA THR A 264 -4.85 7.41 36.66
C THR A 264 -5.05 6.45 37.81
N TYR A 265 -6.02 5.54 37.71
CA TYR A 265 -6.33 4.58 38.76
C TYR A 265 -5.29 3.46 38.87
N PHE A 266 -4.70 3.05 37.75
CA PHE A 266 -3.63 2.05 37.65
C PHE A 266 -2.38 2.64 37.01
N PRO A 267 -1.53 3.39 37.73
CA PRO A 267 -0.38 4.08 37.13
C PRO A 267 0.67 3.18 36.47
N ASN A 268 0.69 1.89 36.85
CA ASN A 268 1.61 0.90 36.29
C ASN A 268 1.02 0.12 35.10
N MET A 269 -0.19 0.47 34.68
CA MET A 269 -0.85 -0.20 33.56
C MET A 269 -0.18 0.18 32.24
N GLY A 270 0.01 -0.83 31.39
CA GLY A 270 0.37 -0.62 30.00
C GLY A 270 -0.80 -0.88 29.06
N SER A 271 -0.74 -0.26 27.90
CA SER A 271 -1.66 -0.48 26.79
C SER A 271 -0.90 -0.88 25.55
N ASP A 272 -1.56 -1.67 24.69
CA ASP A 272 -1.08 -1.98 23.37
C ASP A 272 -1.91 -1.18 22.36
N TYR A 273 -1.24 -0.60 21.40
CA TYR A 273 -1.83 0.17 20.31
C TYR A 273 -1.71 -0.61 19.01
N ALA A 274 -2.67 -0.44 18.13
CA ALA A 274 -2.59 -0.95 16.77
C ALA A 274 -3.17 0.06 15.79
N TRP A 275 -2.51 0.23 14.64
CA TRP A 275 -2.95 1.04 13.50
C TRP A 275 -3.20 0.12 12.33
N TRP A 276 -4.32 0.32 11.66
CA TRP A 276 -4.60 -0.25 10.35
C TRP A 276 -4.55 0.89 9.33
N LEU A 277 -3.74 0.67 8.31
CA LEU A 277 -3.51 1.62 7.23
C LEU A 277 -3.97 0.94 5.94
N ASP A 278 -5.07 1.44 5.40
CA ASP A 278 -5.67 0.98 4.15
C ASP A 278 -4.84 1.50 2.98
N VAL A 279 -4.26 0.58 2.23
CA VAL A 279 -3.42 0.90 1.07
C VAL A 279 -4.26 0.89 -0.20
N ASP A 280 -4.31 2.03 -0.88
CA ASP A 280 -4.94 2.15 -2.19
C ASP A 280 -3.93 1.75 -3.29
N PRO A 281 -4.07 0.55 -3.90
CA PRO A 281 -3.17 0.10 -4.95
C PRO A 281 -3.14 1.02 -6.18
N GLU A 282 -4.25 1.74 -6.46
CA GLU A 282 -4.37 2.62 -7.62
C GLU A 282 -3.52 3.88 -7.49
N ARG A 283 -3.19 4.27 -6.26
CA ARG A 283 -2.31 5.42 -5.98
C ARG A 283 -0.82 5.08 -6.09
N ILE A 284 -0.47 3.80 -6.26
CA ILE A 284 0.92 3.37 -6.39
C ILE A 284 1.32 3.37 -7.86
N ALA A 285 2.15 4.34 -8.26
CA ALA A 285 2.73 4.36 -9.60
C ALA A 285 3.95 3.43 -9.70
N ALA A 286 4.11 2.74 -10.83
CA ALA A 286 5.25 1.84 -11.04
C ALA A 286 6.62 2.54 -11.03
N SER A 287 6.65 3.87 -11.21
CA SER A 287 7.88 4.67 -11.07
C SER A 287 8.27 4.94 -9.61
N GLU A 288 7.35 4.77 -8.66
CA GLU A 288 7.52 5.12 -7.25
C GLU A 288 7.71 3.90 -6.34
N THR A 289 7.60 2.68 -6.88
CA THR A 289 7.69 1.42 -6.12
C THR A 289 8.94 1.33 -5.25
N GLU A 290 10.11 1.68 -5.80
CA GLU A 290 11.38 1.68 -5.06
C GLU A 290 11.37 2.73 -3.93
N ALA A 291 10.83 3.92 -4.17
CA ALA A 291 10.73 4.99 -3.18
C ALA A 291 9.79 4.60 -2.04
N ILE A 292 8.62 4.05 -2.37
CA ILE A 292 7.62 3.58 -1.40
C ILE A 292 8.21 2.46 -0.53
N ARG A 293 8.78 1.42 -1.13
CA ARG A 293 9.43 0.33 -0.41
C ARG A 293 10.53 0.83 0.53
N ASN A 294 11.41 1.70 0.03
CA ASN A 294 12.49 2.26 0.84
C ASN A 294 11.95 3.12 2.00
N THR A 295 10.83 3.83 1.80
CA THR A 295 10.17 4.61 2.84
C THR A 295 9.59 3.71 3.92
N ILE A 296 8.91 2.61 3.54
CA ILE A 296 8.37 1.62 4.48
C ILE A 296 9.51 0.98 5.28
N ASP A 297 10.55 0.47 4.61
CA ASP A 297 11.71 -0.17 5.25
C ASP A 297 12.48 0.80 6.19
N ALA A 298 12.55 2.09 5.85
CA ALA A 298 13.21 3.09 6.68
C ALA A 298 12.36 3.42 7.91
N THR A 299 11.07 3.65 7.74
CA THR A 299 10.13 3.96 8.82
C THR A 299 10.04 2.81 9.82
N GLU A 300 9.98 1.58 9.34
CA GLU A 300 9.98 0.39 10.22
C GLU A 300 11.26 0.33 11.09
N ARG A 301 12.43 0.57 10.50
CA ARG A 301 13.71 0.56 11.23
C ARG A 301 13.81 1.71 12.24
N GLU A 302 13.33 2.89 11.89
CA GLU A 302 13.33 4.07 12.77
C GLU A 302 12.42 3.83 13.97
N LEU A 303 11.21 3.36 13.76
CA LEU A 303 10.24 3.14 14.82
C LEU A 303 10.59 1.96 15.73
N LYS A 304 11.13 0.87 15.18
CA LYS A 304 11.68 -0.24 15.99
C LYS A 304 12.79 0.19 16.96
N ALA A 305 13.50 1.26 16.66
CA ALA A 305 14.56 1.78 17.54
C ALA A 305 14.03 2.68 18.67
N ILE A 306 12.80 3.18 18.55
CA ILE A 306 12.24 4.20 19.46
C ILE A 306 11.09 3.61 20.30
N VAL A 307 10.28 2.72 19.71
CA VAL A 307 9.06 2.19 20.34
C VAL A 307 9.26 0.73 20.70
N ASP A 308 9.17 0.43 21.99
CA ASP A 308 9.22 -0.94 22.49
C ASP A 308 8.02 -1.76 21.98
N GLY A 309 8.27 -3.00 21.56
CA GLY A 309 7.22 -3.86 21.05
C GLY A 309 6.64 -3.46 19.69
N PHE A 310 7.32 -2.54 18.97
CA PHE A 310 6.91 -2.15 17.61
C PHE A 310 6.99 -3.32 16.63
N LEU A 311 5.90 -3.57 15.95
CA LEU A 311 5.81 -4.58 14.89
C LEU A 311 5.00 -3.98 13.73
N MET A 312 5.53 -4.08 12.53
CA MET A 312 4.83 -3.72 11.31
C MET A 312 4.66 -4.98 10.45
N ARG A 313 3.45 -5.22 9.97
CA ARG A 313 3.09 -6.35 9.11
C ARG A 313 2.45 -5.82 7.83
N SER A 314 3.01 -6.19 6.70
CA SER A 314 2.47 -5.96 5.38
C SER A 314 3.30 -6.76 4.38
N ASP A 315 2.67 -7.36 3.41
CA ASP A 315 3.37 -8.02 2.30
C ASP A 315 3.69 -7.04 1.17
N LEU A 316 3.19 -5.80 1.23
CA LEU A 316 3.43 -4.76 0.22
C LEU A 316 4.91 -4.60 -0.15
N PRO A 317 5.88 -4.48 0.80
CA PRO A 317 7.30 -4.36 0.43
C PRO A 317 7.83 -5.55 -0.35
N ASP A 318 7.35 -6.75 -0.04
CA ASP A 318 7.79 -7.98 -0.73
C ASP A 318 7.15 -8.10 -2.10
N VAL A 319 5.87 -7.73 -2.27
CA VAL A 319 5.17 -7.65 -3.56
C VAL A 319 5.86 -6.64 -4.47
N LEU A 320 6.18 -5.44 -3.96
CA LEU A 320 6.90 -4.43 -4.74
C LEU A 320 8.30 -4.90 -5.14
N ARG A 321 9.03 -5.59 -4.26
CA ARG A 321 10.35 -6.17 -4.55
C ARG A 321 10.29 -7.27 -5.61
N ALA A 322 9.30 -8.15 -5.53
CA ALA A 322 9.07 -9.19 -6.53
C ALA A 322 8.77 -8.56 -7.89
N PHE A 323 7.88 -7.57 -7.94
CA PHE A 323 7.58 -6.81 -9.15
C PHE A 323 8.82 -6.16 -9.77
N GLU A 324 9.66 -5.48 -8.99
CA GLU A 324 10.92 -4.87 -9.47
C GLU A 324 11.87 -5.92 -10.08
N THR A 325 11.95 -7.08 -9.45
CA THR A 325 12.78 -8.20 -9.92
C THR A 325 12.26 -8.77 -11.24
N ASP A 326 10.97 -9.01 -11.33
CA ASP A 326 10.33 -9.51 -12.54
C ASP A 326 10.44 -8.52 -13.71
N LEU A 327 10.29 -7.24 -13.43
CA LEU A 327 10.52 -6.19 -14.42
C LEU A 327 11.95 -6.21 -14.95
N PHE A 328 12.94 -6.42 -14.09
CA PHE A 328 14.34 -6.46 -14.52
C PHE A 328 14.58 -7.63 -15.49
N PHE A 329 14.09 -8.82 -15.17
CA PHE A 329 14.26 -9.99 -16.05
C PHE A 329 13.44 -9.88 -17.35
N ASN A 330 12.26 -9.32 -17.31
CA ASN A 330 11.41 -9.12 -18.48
C ASN A 330 11.93 -8.00 -19.42
N ARG A 331 12.76 -7.08 -18.92
CA ARG A 331 13.40 -6.05 -19.75
C ARG A 331 14.45 -6.61 -20.73
N LEU A 332 15.15 -7.68 -20.37
CA LEU A 332 16.23 -8.24 -21.19
C LEU A 332 15.78 -8.65 -22.61
N PRO A 333 14.73 -9.49 -22.80
CA PRO A 333 14.24 -9.84 -24.14
C PRO A 333 13.79 -8.62 -24.93
N MET A 334 13.19 -7.63 -24.24
CA MET A 334 12.68 -6.43 -24.87
C MET A 334 13.79 -5.52 -25.34
N PHE A 335 14.90 -5.35 -24.58
CA PHE A 335 16.09 -4.64 -25.04
C PHE A 335 16.71 -5.31 -26.27
N ILE A 336 16.71 -6.63 -26.33
CA ILE A 336 17.20 -7.36 -27.52
C ILE A 336 16.36 -7.04 -28.73
N VAL A 337 15.02 -7.05 -28.62
CA VAL A 337 14.10 -6.70 -29.71
C VAL A 337 14.29 -5.23 -30.13
N LEU A 338 14.41 -4.31 -29.15
CA LEU A 338 14.64 -2.88 -29.43
C LEU A 338 15.97 -2.68 -30.20
N ILE A 339 17.07 -3.31 -29.77
CA ILE A 339 18.35 -3.26 -30.46
C ILE A 339 18.22 -3.79 -31.89
N LEU A 340 17.51 -4.90 -32.10
CA LEU A 340 17.28 -5.47 -33.43
C LEU A 340 16.49 -4.49 -34.32
N ILE A 341 15.45 -3.85 -33.81
CA ILE A 341 14.68 -2.82 -34.52
C ILE A 341 15.62 -1.65 -34.89
N VAL A 342 16.41 -1.14 -33.95
CA VAL A 342 17.37 -0.05 -34.19
C VAL A 342 18.37 -0.41 -35.29
N LEU A 343 18.89 -1.64 -35.29
CA LEU A 343 19.83 -2.13 -36.32
C LEU A 343 19.17 -2.19 -37.72
N VAL A 344 17.94 -2.69 -37.79
CA VAL A 344 17.18 -2.73 -39.05
C VAL A 344 16.89 -1.34 -39.58
N VAL A 345 16.50 -0.42 -38.70
CA VAL A 345 16.26 1.00 -39.06
C VAL A 345 17.54 1.67 -39.52
N LEU A 346 18.66 1.45 -38.82
CA LEU A 346 19.97 2.00 -39.19
C LEU A 346 20.38 1.50 -40.59
N TYR A 347 20.26 0.18 -40.83
CA TYR A 347 20.52 -0.40 -42.14
C TYR A 347 19.65 0.23 -43.24
N TYR A 348 18.36 0.43 -43.00
CA TYR A 348 17.44 1.07 -43.92
C TYR A 348 17.83 2.49 -44.21
N VAL A 349 18.14 3.31 -43.19
CA VAL A 349 18.56 4.69 -43.31
C VAL A 349 19.87 4.81 -44.12
N VAL A 350 20.86 3.96 -43.82
CA VAL A 350 22.14 3.91 -44.54
C VAL A 350 21.93 3.56 -46.01
N THR A 351 21.10 2.58 -46.31
CA THR A 351 20.80 2.13 -47.68
C THR A 351 20.09 3.23 -48.46
N LEU A 352 19.06 3.87 -47.88
CA LEU A 352 18.35 4.99 -48.54
C LEU A 352 19.25 6.19 -48.72
N SER A 353 20.10 6.55 -47.75
CA SER A 353 21.05 7.63 -47.85
C SER A 353 22.06 7.37 -48.96
N SER A 354 22.54 6.13 -49.12
CA SER A 354 23.44 5.76 -50.22
C SER A 354 22.78 5.90 -51.59
N LEU A 355 21.53 5.45 -51.74
CA LEU A 355 20.76 5.63 -52.98
C LEU A 355 20.50 7.11 -53.29
N LEU A 356 20.23 7.94 -52.30
CA LEU A 356 20.03 9.38 -52.46
C LEU A 356 21.31 10.05 -52.93
N VAL A 357 22.47 9.73 -52.35
CA VAL A 357 23.77 10.27 -52.76
C VAL A 357 24.09 9.84 -54.18
N ASP A 358 23.83 8.57 -54.53
CA ASP A 358 24.04 8.08 -55.91
C ASP A 358 23.15 8.80 -56.94
N ALA A 359 21.90 9.03 -56.64
CA ALA A 359 20.96 9.78 -57.46
C ALA A 359 21.39 11.26 -57.66
N GLN A 360 22.08 11.83 -56.69
CA GLN A 360 22.54 13.24 -56.74
C GLN A 360 23.98 13.42 -57.25
N ARG A 361 24.67 12.35 -57.66
CA ARG A 361 26.07 12.44 -58.17
C ARG A 361 26.26 13.45 -59.26
N ASN A 362 25.33 13.56 -60.20
CA ASN A 362 25.38 14.53 -61.32
C ASN A 362 25.27 15.97 -60.82
N GLU A 363 24.43 16.23 -59.80
CA GLU A 363 24.30 17.57 -59.21
C GLU A 363 25.56 17.97 -58.44
N VAL A 364 26.13 17.05 -57.67
CA VAL A 364 27.42 17.27 -56.98
C VAL A 364 28.52 17.61 -57.98
N GLY A 365 28.54 16.92 -59.16
CA GLY A 365 29.47 17.20 -60.24
C GLY A 365 29.29 18.63 -60.80
N GLN A 366 28.06 19.07 -61.06
CA GLN A 366 27.75 20.43 -61.50
C GLN A 366 28.09 21.51 -60.49
N LEU A 367 27.90 21.26 -59.20
CA LEU A 367 28.30 22.19 -58.14
C LEU A 367 29.82 22.35 -58.06
N ARG A 368 30.57 21.25 -58.23
CA ARG A 368 32.03 21.30 -58.28
C ARG A 368 32.56 22.07 -59.48
N THR A 369 31.96 21.91 -60.66
CA THR A 369 32.34 22.70 -61.88
C THR A 369 32.07 24.19 -61.73
N ARG A 370 31.11 24.56 -60.83
CA ARG A 370 30.80 25.94 -60.45
C ARG A 370 31.67 26.48 -59.30
N GLY A 371 32.68 25.72 -58.86
CA GLY A 371 33.63 26.16 -57.84
C GLY A 371 33.20 25.91 -56.38
N ALA A 372 32.18 25.10 -56.13
CA ALA A 372 31.78 24.77 -54.78
C ALA A 372 32.83 23.85 -54.10
N THR A 373 33.25 24.20 -52.88
CA THR A 373 34.17 23.39 -52.09
C THR A 373 33.48 22.18 -51.47
N SER A 374 34.22 21.10 -51.24
CA SER A 374 33.66 19.88 -50.60
C SER A 374 33.02 20.17 -49.24
N ARG A 375 33.52 21.14 -48.47
CA ARG A 375 32.93 21.57 -47.19
C ARG A 375 31.57 22.23 -47.36
N GLN A 376 31.38 23.04 -48.43
CA GLN A 376 30.09 23.69 -48.72
C GLN A 376 29.04 22.65 -49.17
N ILE A 377 29.45 21.67 -49.97
CA ILE A 377 28.57 20.58 -50.41
C ILE A 377 28.14 19.73 -49.17
N LEU A 378 29.10 19.38 -48.34
CA LEU A 378 28.82 18.63 -47.09
C LEU A 378 27.88 19.42 -46.17
N ALA A 379 28.07 20.71 -45.99
CA ALA A 379 27.21 21.55 -45.16
C ALA A 379 25.76 21.55 -45.65
N VAL A 380 25.52 21.58 -46.97
CA VAL A 380 24.17 21.52 -47.56
C VAL A 380 23.50 20.18 -47.20
N PHE A 381 24.21 19.06 -47.33
CA PHE A 381 23.67 17.73 -46.96
C PHE A 381 23.40 17.60 -45.48
N ILE A 382 24.27 18.15 -44.62
CA ILE A 382 24.05 18.14 -43.15
C ILE A 382 22.82 18.97 -42.77
N ILE A 383 22.64 20.15 -43.41
CA ILE A 383 21.44 20.98 -43.12
C ILE A 383 20.17 20.28 -43.60
N GLU A 384 20.20 19.65 -44.79
CA GLU A 384 19.06 18.90 -45.34
C GLU A 384 18.71 17.71 -44.42
N ALA A 385 19.69 16.91 -44.02
CA ALA A 385 19.51 15.79 -43.07
C ALA A 385 19.03 16.30 -41.70
N GLY A 386 19.55 17.42 -41.22
CA GLY A 386 19.14 18.02 -39.94
C GLY A 386 17.69 18.50 -39.96
N LEU A 387 17.21 19.07 -41.05
CA LEU A 387 15.81 19.47 -41.23
C LEU A 387 14.88 18.23 -41.22
N LEU A 388 15.27 17.16 -41.92
CA LEU A 388 14.52 15.91 -41.93
C LEU A 388 14.46 15.24 -40.56
N ALA A 389 15.59 15.22 -39.85
CA ALA A 389 15.66 14.70 -38.49
C ALA A 389 14.78 15.51 -37.54
N LEU A 390 14.77 16.86 -37.65
CA LEU A 390 13.93 17.71 -36.81
C LEU A 390 12.43 17.44 -37.02
N VAL A 391 12.01 17.28 -38.28
CA VAL A 391 10.62 16.94 -38.62
C VAL A 391 10.25 15.57 -38.04
N ALA A 392 11.13 14.58 -38.17
CA ALA A 392 10.89 13.24 -37.65
C ALA A 392 10.85 13.20 -36.13
N THR A 393 11.70 13.98 -35.46
CA THR A 393 11.72 14.06 -33.98
C THR A 393 10.45 14.69 -33.41
N ILE A 394 9.80 15.58 -34.15
CA ILE A 394 8.54 16.20 -33.74
C ILE A 394 7.36 15.27 -34.05
N ILE A 395 7.26 14.77 -35.29
CA ILE A 395 6.11 13.97 -35.76
C ILE A 395 6.11 12.54 -35.14
N GLY A 396 7.29 11.95 -34.96
CA GLY A 396 7.43 10.59 -34.47
C GLY A 396 6.73 10.33 -33.13
N PRO A 397 7.02 11.08 -32.06
CA PRO A 397 6.37 10.91 -30.77
C PRO A 397 4.85 11.12 -30.80
N PHE A 398 4.34 12.10 -31.58
CA PHE A 398 2.90 12.32 -31.74
C PHE A 398 2.22 11.10 -32.39
N ASN A 399 2.82 10.55 -33.43
CA ASN A 399 2.32 9.32 -34.06
C ASN A 399 2.41 8.12 -33.10
N ALA A 400 3.44 8.07 -32.27
CA ALA A 400 3.63 7.03 -31.28
C ALA A 400 2.53 7.07 -30.21
N MET A 401 2.23 8.24 -29.65
CA MET A 401 1.13 8.41 -28.68
C MET A 401 -0.21 7.99 -29.27
N PHE A 402 -0.50 8.41 -30.50
CA PHE A 402 -1.72 8.03 -31.19
C PHE A 402 -1.78 6.51 -31.47
N GLY A 403 -0.65 5.92 -31.86
CA GLY A 403 -0.56 4.48 -32.14
C GLY A 403 -0.74 3.63 -30.90
N VAL A 404 -0.11 4.00 -29.78
CA VAL A 404 -0.25 3.29 -28.50
C VAL A 404 -1.66 3.46 -27.94
N GLY A 405 -2.24 4.67 -28.00
CA GLY A 405 -3.63 4.90 -27.60
C GLY A 405 -4.65 4.08 -28.40
N LEU A 406 -4.38 3.86 -29.70
CA LEU A 406 -5.24 3.02 -30.55
C LEU A 406 -5.13 1.53 -30.18
N ILE A 407 -3.96 1.08 -29.75
CA ILE A 407 -3.74 -0.29 -29.26
C ILE A 407 -4.49 -0.49 -27.91
N GLY A 408 -4.48 0.51 -27.03
CA GLY A 408 -5.18 0.47 -25.74
C GLY A 408 -6.71 0.32 -25.84
N VAL A 409 -7.32 0.75 -26.97
CA VAL A 409 -8.76 0.60 -27.24
C VAL A 409 -9.12 -0.79 -27.79
N LEU A 410 -8.14 -1.64 -28.11
CA LEU A 410 -8.42 -2.99 -28.63
C LEU A 410 -9.02 -3.89 -27.53
N PRO A 411 -10.03 -4.74 -27.84
CA PRO A 411 -10.73 -5.58 -26.87
C PRO A 411 -9.83 -6.49 -26.03
N ILE A 412 -8.67 -6.89 -26.57
CA ILE A 412 -7.69 -7.72 -25.88
C ILE A 412 -7.07 -7.00 -24.69
N TYR A 413 -6.95 -5.67 -24.73
CA TYR A 413 -6.39 -4.87 -23.65
C TYR A 413 -7.45 -4.32 -22.69
N SER A 414 -8.72 -4.20 -23.13
CA SER A 414 -9.81 -3.79 -22.25
C SER A 414 -10.18 -4.86 -21.20
N GLU A 415 -9.91 -6.14 -21.47
CA GLU A 415 -10.03 -7.22 -20.49
C GLU A 415 -8.90 -7.19 -19.43
N LEU A 416 -7.76 -6.58 -19.75
CA LEU A 416 -6.61 -6.45 -18.84
C LEU A 416 -6.70 -5.23 -17.93
N ASN A 417 -7.52 -4.27 -18.27
CA ASN A 417 -7.55 -2.94 -17.63
C ASN A 417 -8.95 -2.64 -17.07
N SER A 418 -9.59 -3.55 -16.39
CA SER A 418 -10.89 -3.35 -15.68
C SER A 418 -11.84 -2.25 -16.23
N GLY A 419 -11.71 -1.90 -17.52
CA GLY A 419 -12.61 -0.98 -18.24
C GLY A 419 -12.14 0.47 -18.38
N ASP A 420 -11.00 0.88 -17.81
CA ASP A 420 -10.46 2.21 -18.03
C ASP A 420 -9.56 2.28 -19.27
N PRO A 421 -9.72 3.30 -20.14
CA PRO A 421 -8.84 3.50 -21.29
C PRO A 421 -7.46 3.98 -20.82
N LEU A 422 -6.40 3.35 -21.33
CA LEU A 422 -4.99 3.73 -21.17
C LEU A 422 -4.71 5.19 -21.55
#